data_1777de94c38f7375d3b7684207d27a55
#
_entry.id   1777de94c38f7375d3b7684207d27a55
#
_cell.length_a   1.000
_cell.length_b   1.000
_cell.length_c   1.000
_cell.angle_alpha   90.00
_cell.angle_beta   90.00
_cell.angle_gamma   90.00
#
_symmetry.space_group_name_H-M   'P 1'
#
loop_
_entity.id
_entity.type
_entity.pdbx_description
1 polymer ?
#
loop_
_entity_poly.entity_id
_entity_poly.type
_entity_poly.pdbx_seq_one_letter_code
_entity_poly.pdbx_strand_id
1 'polypeptide(L)'
;MERFDFYSPTKILFGKGREEEVGAQVKAFGGTKAVVVYGGKSAKESGLLGRVEASLAAAGVEYLSLGGVQPNPRLSLAREMVEKGKAFGADFLLAVGGGSVIDTAKGVAHGVANPDVDIWDFWMGKEKLTKTLPIGVVLTISAAGSELSDSAVLTDEAHHAKRGLNTDLQRPCFAIMNPELTYTLPKYQVACGVVDMLMHTLERYFNPVTCNALTDEIAESVMRTVVKFGPTAVADSHDYQAMSEIMWAGALSHNNLTGLGNVKDFTCHQLG
;
A
#
# COMPACT_ATOMS: atom_id res chain seq x y z
N MET A 1 10.32 -18.03 20.71
CA MET A 1 10.39 -16.81 19.87
C MET A 1 11.57 -16.95 18.94
N GLU A 2 11.36 -16.91 17.63
CA GLU A 2 12.43 -16.92 16.64
C GLU A 2 13.13 -15.55 16.57
N ARG A 3 14.35 -15.54 16.00
CA ARG A 3 15.06 -14.28 15.76
C ARG A 3 14.35 -13.46 14.70
N PHE A 4 14.21 -12.15 14.92
CA PHE A 4 13.56 -11.24 13.96
C PHE A 4 14.24 -9.87 13.94
N ASP A 5 14.07 -9.17 12.82
CA ASP A 5 14.30 -7.74 12.68
C ASP A 5 12.94 -7.05 12.42
N PHE A 6 12.71 -5.91 13.04
CA PHE A 6 11.51 -5.10 12.81
C PHE A 6 11.88 -3.73 12.28
N TYR A 7 11.40 -3.43 11.08
CA TYR A 7 11.62 -2.15 10.43
C TYR A 7 10.30 -1.63 9.85
N SER A 8 9.81 -0.51 10.37
CA SER A 8 8.56 0.12 9.96
C SER A 8 8.77 1.65 9.89
N PRO A 9 9.42 2.15 8.81
CA PRO A 9 9.85 3.54 8.71
C PRO A 9 8.73 4.50 8.30
N THR A 10 7.58 3.99 7.87
CA THR A 10 6.50 4.79 7.28
C THR A 10 5.92 5.77 8.29
N LYS A 11 5.99 7.07 7.99
CA LYS A 11 5.30 8.11 8.75
C LYS A 11 3.82 8.07 8.45
N ILE A 12 2.98 7.91 9.47
CA ILE A 12 1.52 7.87 9.32
C ILE A 12 0.93 9.24 9.62
N LEU A 13 0.09 9.73 8.69
CA LEU A 13 -0.73 10.92 8.87
C LEU A 13 -2.21 10.48 8.86
N PHE A 14 -2.75 10.26 10.06
CA PHE A 14 -4.10 9.74 10.24
C PHE A 14 -5.10 10.84 10.57
N GLY A 15 -6.30 10.78 9.96
CA GLY A 15 -7.43 11.65 10.28
C GLY A 15 -7.98 12.44 9.09
N LYS A 16 -9.06 13.18 9.35
CA LYS A 16 -9.79 13.95 8.35
C LYS A 16 -8.93 15.05 7.72
N GLY A 17 -9.03 15.21 6.40
CA GLY A 17 -8.39 16.30 5.66
C GLY A 17 -6.87 16.19 5.53
N ARG A 18 -6.25 15.12 6.05
CA ARG A 18 -4.80 14.97 6.02
C ARG A 18 -4.22 14.87 4.61
N GLU A 19 -5.02 14.55 3.60
CA GLU A 19 -4.61 14.54 2.19
C GLU A 19 -4.21 15.93 1.66
N GLU A 20 -4.62 17.00 2.31
CA GLU A 20 -4.21 18.36 1.97
C GLU A 20 -2.72 18.63 2.30
N GLU A 21 -2.12 17.81 3.16
CA GLU A 21 -0.70 17.92 3.55
C GLU A 21 0.25 17.19 2.60
N VAL A 22 -0.25 16.50 1.58
CA VAL A 22 0.55 15.62 0.73
C VAL A 22 1.74 16.33 0.09
N GLY A 23 1.57 17.55 -0.42
CA GLY A 23 2.65 18.32 -1.02
C GLY A 23 3.77 18.64 -0.03
N ALA A 24 3.42 19.03 1.19
CA ALA A 24 4.40 19.26 2.26
C ALA A 24 5.16 17.98 2.63
N GLN A 25 4.47 16.82 2.64
CA GLN A 25 5.15 15.55 2.92
C GLN A 25 6.10 15.17 1.79
N VAL A 26 5.70 15.28 0.51
CA VAL A 26 6.56 15.01 -0.63
C VAL A 26 7.85 15.86 -0.54
N LYS A 27 7.73 17.15 -0.25
CA LYS A 27 8.88 18.03 -0.02
C LYS A 27 9.74 17.60 1.15
N ALA A 28 9.15 17.23 2.26
CA ALA A 28 9.88 16.80 3.46
C ALA A 28 10.73 15.54 3.22
N PHE A 29 10.30 14.68 2.28
CA PHE A 29 11.05 13.51 1.84
C PHE A 29 11.87 13.73 0.56
N GLY A 30 12.12 15.00 0.18
CA GLY A 30 13.05 15.39 -0.87
C GLY A 30 12.46 15.38 -2.28
N GLY A 31 11.15 15.13 -2.45
CA GLY A 31 10.52 15.11 -3.77
C GLY A 31 10.36 16.50 -4.38
N THR A 32 10.69 16.62 -5.65
CA THR A 32 10.53 17.83 -6.46
C THR A 32 9.71 17.58 -7.73
N LYS A 33 9.75 16.34 -8.25
CA LYS A 33 9.04 15.86 -9.44
C LYS A 33 8.32 14.54 -9.13
N ALA A 34 7.04 14.63 -8.79
CA ALA A 34 6.26 13.48 -8.36
C ALA A 34 5.45 12.85 -9.52
N VAL A 35 5.58 11.54 -9.71
CA VAL A 35 4.59 10.78 -10.49
C VAL A 35 3.46 10.35 -9.58
N VAL A 36 2.24 10.83 -9.87
CA VAL A 36 1.02 10.47 -9.14
C VAL A 36 0.36 9.31 -9.84
N VAL A 37 0.41 8.13 -9.21
CA VAL A 37 -0.23 6.90 -9.71
C VAL A 37 -1.61 6.76 -9.08
N TYR A 38 -2.65 6.56 -9.89
CA TYR A 38 -4.02 6.37 -9.39
C TYR A 38 -4.79 5.32 -10.20
N GLY A 39 -5.92 4.86 -9.66
CA GLY A 39 -6.76 3.84 -10.28
C GLY A 39 -7.63 4.36 -11.43
N GLY A 40 -8.91 3.97 -11.43
CA GLY A 40 -9.87 4.37 -12.44
C GLY A 40 -10.47 5.76 -12.18
N LYS A 41 -11.82 5.81 -12.08
CA LYS A 41 -12.56 7.07 -12.02
C LYS A 41 -12.71 7.65 -10.61
N SER A 42 -12.76 6.81 -9.57
CA SER A 42 -13.16 7.20 -8.21
C SER A 42 -12.33 8.34 -7.63
N ALA A 43 -11.01 8.33 -7.77
CA ALA A 43 -10.15 9.40 -7.27
C ALA A 43 -10.39 10.75 -7.97
N LYS A 44 -10.82 10.72 -9.25
CA LYS A 44 -11.20 11.92 -10.01
C LYS A 44 -12.61 12.39 -9.63
N GLU A 45 -13.58 11.50 -9.63
CA GLU A 45 -15.00 11.81 -9.39
C GLU A 45 -15.24 12.30 -7.95
N SER A 46 -14.50 11.79 -6.98
CA SER A 46 -14.53 12.29 -5.59
C SER A 46 -13.80 13.62 -5.36
N GLY A 47 -13.12 14.15 -6.38
CA GLY A 47 -12.29 15.34 -6.28
C GLY A 47 -10.98 15.14 -5.52
N LEU A 48 -10.67 13.92 -5.04
CA LEU A 48 -9.44 13.62 -4.30
C LEU A 48 -8.20 13.94 -5.11
N LEU A 49 -8.17 13.49 -6.38
CA LEU A 49 -7.01 13.73 -7.24
C LEU A 49 -6.73 15.24 -7.38
N GLY A 50 -7.76 16.04 -7.59
CA GLY A 50 -7.61 17.51 -7.68
C GLY A 50 -7.09 18.14 -6.39
N ARG A 51 -7.51 17.66 -5.21
CA ARG A 51 -6.95 18.13 -3.91
C ARG A 51 -5.48 17.78 -3.76
N VAL A 52 -5.10 16.56 -4.14
CA VAL A 52 -3.71 16.09 -4.14
C VAL A 52 -2.84 16.93 -5.08
N GLU A 53 -3.29 17.14 -6.31
CA GLU A 53 -2.59 17.96 -7.32
C GLU A 53 -2.43 19.41 -6.87
N ALA A 54 -3.47 20.00 -6.31
CA ALA A 54 -3.43 21.35 -5.74
C ALA A 54 -2.43 21.47 -4.58
N SER A 55 -2.38 20.46 -3.70
CA SER A 55 -1.42 20.42 -2.59
C SER A 55 0.03 20.31 -3.08
N LEU A 56 0.29 19.48 -4.10
CA LEU A 56 1.61 19.36 -4.73
C LEU A 56 2.04 20.70 -5.36
N ALA A 57 1.15 21.33 -6.14
CA ALA A 57 1.42 22.61 -6.78
C ALA A 57 1.68 23.72 -5.75
N ALA A 58 0.89 23.79 -4.67
CA ALA A 58 1.09 24.76 -3.60
C ALA A 58 2.44 24.58 -2.87
N ALA A 59 2.95 23.34 -2.80
CA ALA A 59 4.25 23.04 -2.24
C ALA A 59 5.43 23.25 -3.24
N GLY A 60 5.14 23.65 -4.48
CA GLY A 60 6.15 23.80 -5.54
C GLY A 60 6.73 22.45 -5.98
N VAL A 61 5.93 21.40 -5.98
CA VAL A 61 6.28 20.09 -6.54
C VAL A 61 5.68 19.98 -7.93
N GLU A 62 6.51 19.76 -8.93
CA GLU A 62 6.05 19.38 -10.27
C GLU A 62 5.43 17.98 -10.21
N TYR A 63 4.37 17.74 -10.98
CA TYR A 63 3.73 16.42 -10.96
C TYR A 63 3.28 15.95 -12.34
N LEU A 64 3.24 14.63 -12.51
CA LEU A 64 2.69 13.93 -13.66
C LEU A 64 1.68 12.88 -13.16
N SER A 65 0.40 13.06 -13.46
CA SER A 65 -0.65 12.15 -13.01
C SER A 65 -0.89 11.03 -14.04
N LEU A 66 -0.68 9.78 -13.63
CA LEU A 66 -0.83 8.58 -14.43
C LEU A 66 -1.90 7.66 -13.83
N GLY A 67 -2.99 7.49 -14.55
CA GLY A 67 -4.13 6.68 -14.11
C GLY A 67 -4.27 5.37 -14.87
N GLY A 68 -5.34 4.62 -14.54
CA GLY A 68 -5.72 3.41 -15.24
C GLY A 68 -5.32 2.11 -14.54
N VAL A 69 -4.80 2.20 -13.30
CA VAL A 69 -4.49 0.99 -12.53
C VAL A 69 -5.79 0.20 -12.27
N GLN A 70 -5.74 -1.09 -12.56
CA GLN A 70 -6.82 -2.05 -12.35
C GLN A 70 -6.49 -2.99 -11.19
N PRO A 71 -7.49 -3.65 -10.59
CA PRO A 71 -7.26 -4.76 -9.67
C PRO A 71 -6.32 -5.81 -10.27
N ASN A 72 -5.45 -6.40 -9.45
CA ASN A 72 -4.31 -7.22 -9.87
C ASN A 72 -3.38 -6.41 -10.80
N PRO A 73 -2.46 -5.63 -10.22
CA PRO A 73 -1.67 -4.64 -10.95
C PRO A 73 -0.93 -5.27 -12.13
N ARG A 74 -1.08 -4.65 -13.29
CA ARG A 74 -0.57 -5.19 -14.56
C ARG A 74 0.84 -4.72 -14.84
N LEU A 75 1.70 -5.66 -15.21
CA LEU A 75 3.09 -5.40 -15.56
C LEU A 75 3.22 -4.47 -16.79
N SER A 76 2.37 -4.66 -17.81
CA SER A 76 2.37 -3.83 -19.02
C SER A 76 2.14 -2.36 -18.69
N LEU A 77 1.15 -2.04 -17.84
CA LEU A 77 0.87 -0.67 -17.42
C LEU A 77 2.01 -0.11 -16.55
N ALA A 78 2.58 -0.90 -15.65
CA ALA A 78 3.69 -0.48 -14.83
C ALA A 78 4.92 -0.12 -15.69
N ARG A 79 5.25 -0.91 -16.71
CA ARG A 79 6.31 -0.61 -17.69
C ARG A 79 6.05 0.70 -18.44
N GLU A 80 4.82 0.93 -18.92
CA GLU A 80 4.44 2.19 -19.57
C GLU A 80 4.65 3.39 -18.64
N MET A 81 4.25 3.27 -17.36
CA MET A 81 4.42 4.32 -16.37
C MET A 81 5.90 4.56 -16.02
N VAL A 82 6.73 3.52 -16.03
CA VAL A 82 8.19 3.65 -15.87
C VAL A 82 8.78 4.53 -16.95
N GLU A 83 8.45 4.28 -18.23
CA GLU A 83 8.98 5.10 -19.33
C GLU A 83 8.52 6.57 -19.26
N LYS A 84 7.26 6.80 -18.90
CA LYS A 84 6.74 8.16 -18.66
C LYS A 84 7.42 8.84 -17.47
N GLY A 85 7.65 8.12 -16.38
CA GLY A 85 8.35 8.62 -15.20
C GLY A 85 9.81 8.98 -15.49
N LYS A 86 10.52 8.16 -16.26
CA LYS A 86 11.87 8.44 -16.73
C LYS A 86 11.90 9.73 -17.59
N ALA A 87 11.00 9.82 -18.58
CA ALA A 87 10.92 10.97 -19.47
C ALA A 87 10.58 12.28 -18.72
N PHE A 88 9.77 12.19 -17.66
CA PHE A 88 9.43 13.31 -16.78
C PHE A 88 10.59 13.70 -15.85
N GLY A 89 11.54 12.79 -15.59
CA GLY A 89 12.62 12.97 -14.63
C GLY A 89 12.13 12.88 -13.19
N ALA A 90 11.24 11.92 -12.91
CA ALA A 90 10.64 11.74 -11.60
C ALA A 90 11.68 11.42 -10.53
N ASP A 91 11.55 12.05 -9.36
CA ASP A 91 12.34 11.80 -8.15
C ASP A 91 11.49 11.27 -6.99
N PHE A 92 10.16 11.18 -7.18
CA PHE A 92 9.21 10.73 -6.17
C PHE A 92 8.01 10.00 -6.79
N LEU A 93 7.51 8.96 -6.14
CA LEU A 93 6.25 8.29 -6.49
C LEU A 93 5.18 8.56 -5.43
N LEU A 94 3.98 8.94 -5.87
CA LEU A 94 2.82 9.14 -4.99
C LEU A 94 1.69 8.23 -5.46
N ALA A 95 1.31 7.26 -4.63
CA ALA A 95 0.16 6.40 -4.87
C ALA A 95 -1.11 7.04 -4.29
N VAL A 96 -2.15 7.20 -5.09
CA VAL A 96 -3.48 7.68 -4.66
C VAL A 96 -4.49 6.58 -4.94
N GLY A 97 -4.70 5.70 -3.95
CA GLY A 97 -5.53 4.50 -4.17
C GLY A 97 -5.39 3.43 -3.09
N GLY A 98 -5.79 2.23 -3.45
CA GLY A 98 -5.63 1.01 -2.64
C GLY A 98 -4.41 0.19 -3.03
N GLY A 99 -4.32 -1.05 -2.55
CA GLY A 99 -3.17 -1.94 -2.72
C GLY A 99 -2.65 -2.05 -4.14
N SER A 100 -3.52 -2.25 -5.14
CA SER A 100 -3.10 -2.36 -6.55
C SER A 100 -2.41 -1.09 -7.07
N VAL A 101 -2.87 0.09 -6.64
CA VAL A 101 -2.26 1.38 -7.00
C VAL A 101 -0.91 1.53 -6.32
N ILE A 102 -0.83 1.16 -5.04
CA ILE A 102 0.39 1.23 -4.24
C ILE A 102 1.45 0.29 -4.83
N ASP A 103 1.08 -0.95 -5.15
CA ASP A 103 1.99 -1.95 -5.73
C ASP A 103 2.49 -1.54 -7.11
N THR A 104 1.61 -0.95 -7.94
CA THR A 104 2.02 -0.35 -9.23
C THR A 104 3.04 0.77 -9.01
N ALA A 105 2.77 1.69 -8.07
CA ALA A 105 3.67 2.79 -7.75
C ALA A 105 5.04 2.30 -7.24
N LYS A 106 5.06 1.23 -6.41
CA LYS A 106 6.30 0.56 -5.98
C LYS A 106 7.09 0.05 -7.19
N GLY A 107 6.43 -0.66 -8.12
CA GLY A 107 7.05 -1.14 -9.36
C GLY A 107 7.61 -0.02 -10.22
N VAL A 108 6.85 1.07 -10.38
CA VAL A 108 7.29 2.25 -11.13
C VAL A 108 8.49 2.91 -10.45
N ALA A 109 8.50 3.04 -9.12
CA ALA A 109 9.62 3.58 -8.36
C ALA A 109 10.92 2.80 -8.61
N HIS A 110 10.81 1.46 -8.66
CA HIS A 110 11.94 0.58 -8.95
C HIS A 110 12.47 0.78 -10.37
N GLY A 111 11.56 0.80 -11.36
CA GLY A 111 11.96 0.95 -12.77
C GLY A 111 12.55 2.31 -13.10
N VAL A 112 12.01 3.40 -12.55
CA VAL A 112 12.57 4.74 -12.76
C VAL A 112 13.96 4.86 -12.11
N ALA A 113 14.16 4.27 -10.93
CA ALA A 113 15.46 4.27 -10.26
C ALA A 113 16.51 3.37 -10.95
N ASN A 114 16.08 2.35 -11.72
CA ASN A 114 16.96 1.39 -12.40
C ASN A 114 16.66 1.35 -13.91
N PRO A 115 17.02 2.38 -14.67
CA PRO A 115 16.58 2.58 -16.06
C PRO A 115 17.01 1.48 -17.04
N ASP A 116 18.05 0.74 -16.71
CA ASP A 116 18.66 -0.29 -17.57
C ASP A 116 18.14 -1.72 -17.27
N VAL A 117 17.21 -1.86 -16.31
CA VAL A 117 16.68 -3.16 -15.84
C VAL A 117 15.16 -3.20 -16.06
N ASP A 118 14.65 -4.28 -16.64
CA ASP A 118 13.20 -4.51 -16.68
C ASP A 118 12.69 -4.79 -15.26
N ILE A 119 11.60 -4.11 -14.86
CA ILE A 119 11.08 -4.26 -13.50
C ILE A 119 10.70 -5.70 -13.14
N TRP A 120 10.26 -6.51 -14.12
CA TRP A 120 9.89 -7.90 -13.89
C TRP A 120 11.05 -8.78 -13.46
N ASP A 121 12.29 -8.41 -13.84
CA ASP A 121 13.48 -9.17 -13.43
C ASP A 121 13.72 -9.11 -11.92
N PHE A 122 13.26 -8.04 -11.23
CA PHE A 122 13.24 -8.00 -9.76
C PHE A 122 12.22 -9.01 -9.20
N TRP A 123 11.01 -9.09 -9.77
CA TRP A 123 9.97 -10.04 -9.33
C TRP A 123 10.31 -11.49 -9.65
N MET A 124 11.12 -11.70 -10.68
CA MET A 124 11.63 -13.02 -11.04
C MET A 124 12.86 -13.44 -10.23
N GLY A 125 13.44 -12.53 -9.43
CA GLY A 125 14.69 -12.79 -8.71
C GLY A 125 15.92 -12.91 -9.60
N LYS A 126 15.85 -12.45 -10.86
CA LYS A 126 16.99 -12.44 -11.78
C LYS A 126 17.94 -11.29 -11.46
N GLU A 127 17.38 -10.16 -11.01
CA GLU A 127 18.13 -9.00 -10.61
C GLU A 127 17.79 -8.63 -9.16
N LYS A 128 18.81 -8.16 -8.42
CA LYS A 128 18.64 -7.71 -7.04
C LYS A 128 18.30 -6.23 -7.01
N LEU A 129 17.17 -5.88 -6.39
CA LEU A 129 16.83 -4.49 -6.15
C LEU A 129 17.75 -3.90 -5.07
N THR A 130 18.48 -2.84 -5.41
CA THR A 130 19.41 -2.16 -4.50
C THR A 130 19.07 -0.69 -4.27
N LYS A 131 18.21 -0.11 -5.11
CA LYS A 131 17.75 1.28 -5.01
C LYS A 131 16.34 1.44 -5.55
N THR A 132 15.62 2.43 -5.06
CA THR A 132 14.27 2.82 -5.50
C THR A 132 14.07 4.31 -5.29
N LEU A 133 13.06 4.91 -5.94
CA LEU A 133 12.62 6.24 -5.56
C LEU A 133 11.80 6.19 -4.26
N PRO A 134 11.76 7.28 -3.48
CA PRO A 134 10.86 7.38 -2.34
C PRO A 134 9.40 7.32 -2.78
N ILE A 135 8.56 6.71 -1.94
CA ILE A 135 7.14 6.44 -2.23
C ILE A 135 6.29 7.04 -1.11
N GLY A 136 5.29 7.84 -1.47
CA GLY A 136 4.23 8.28 -0.56
C GLY A 136 2.89 7.66 -0.93
N VAL A 137 1.98 7.58 0.03
CA VAL A 137 0.65 6.98 -0.17
C VAL A 137 -0.44 7.90 0.35
N VAL A 138 -1.52 8.05 -0.42
CA VAL A 138 -2.83 8.51 0.02
C VAL A 138 -3.80 7.34 -0.13
N LEU A 139 -4.16 6.72 0.99
CA LEU A 139 -4.91 5.48 1.04
C LEU A 139 -6.42 5.72 0.81
N THR A 140 -7.04 4.93 -0.07
CA THR A 140 -8.48 5.01 -0.34
C THR A 140 -9.23 3.68 -0.11
N ILE A 141 -8.53 2.61 0.23
CA ILE A 141 -9.09 1.29 0.58
C ILE A 141 -8.29 0.71 1.72
N SER A 142 -8.96 0.33 2.80
CA SER A 142 -8.37 -0.41 3.91
C SER A 142 -8.54 -1.91 3.65
N ALA A 143 -7.45 -2.60 3.30
CA ALA A 143 -7.44 -4.04 3.03
C ALA A 143 -6.03 -4.61 3.14
N ALA A 144 -5.27 -4.59 2.05
CA ALA A 144 -3.99 -5.27 1.88
C ALA A 144 -2.83 -4.74 2.74
N GLY A 145 -2.95 -3.57 3.40
CA GLY A 145 -1.88 -3.00 4.22
C GLY A 145 -0.61 -2.60 3.43
N SER A 146 -0.71 -2.44 2.10
CA SER A 146 0.45 -2.15 1.24
C SER A 146 1.10 -0.81 1.57
N GLU A 147 0.39 0.12 2.18
CA GLU A 147 0.86 1.43 2.62
C GLU A 147 1.94 1.36 3.72
N LEU A 148 2.03 0.25 4.45
CA LEU A 148 3.06 0.01 5.47
C LEU A 148 3.93 -1.22 5.19
N SER A 149 3.66 -1.95 4.12
CA SER A 149 4.24 -3.26 3.87
C SER A 149 5.53 -3.19 3.04
N ASP A 150 6.38 -4.18 3.25
CA ASP A 150 7.56 -4.49 2.45
C ASP A 150 7.23 -5.33 1.20
N SER A 151 5.95 -5.53 0.90
CA SER A 151 5.48 -6.39 -0.19
C SER A 151 4.88 -5.57 -1.33
N ALA A 152 5.05 -6.05 -2.56
CA ALA A 152 4.30 -5.60 -3.73
C ALA A 152 4.07 -6.77 -4.69
N VAL A 153 2.88 -6.83 -5.27
CA VAL A 153 2.50 -7.86 -6.23
C VAL A 153 2.34 -7.24 -7.61
N LEU A 154 2.88 -7.88 -8.64
CA LEU A 154 2.60 -7.56 -10.05
C LEU A 154 2.14 -8.80 -10.80
N THR A 155 1.35 -8.58 -11.83
CA THR A 155 0.81 -9.62 -12.70
C THR A 155 1.36 -9.42 -14.11
N ASP A 156 2.10 -10.41 -14.60
CA ASP A 156 2.44 -10.53 -16.02
C ASP A 156 1.26 -11.19 -16.72
N GLU A 157 0.43 -10.37 -17.34
CA GLU A 157 -0.77 -10.81 -18.01
C GLU A 157 -0.49 -11.64 -19.27
N ALA A 158 0.66 -11.45 -19.90
CA ALA A 158 1.05 -12.20 -21.10
C ALA A 158 1.40 -13.67 -20.76
N HIS A 159 1.93 -13.93 -19.58
CA HIS A 159 2.33 -15.26 -19.12
C HIS A 159 1.43 -15.80 -18.01
N HIS A 160 0.34 -15.13 -17.68
CA HIS A 160 -0.57 -15.48 -16.57
C HIS A 160 0.18 -15.73 -15.24
N ALA A 161 1.19 -14.91 -14.95
CA ALA A 161 2.03 -15.05 -13.78
C ALA A 161 1.82 -13.88 -12.82
N LYS A 162 1.37 -14.19 -11.58
CA LYS A 162 1.25 -13.23 -10.48
C LYS A 162 2.35 -13.52 -9.46
N ARG A 163 3.18 -12.53 -9.15
CA ARG A 163 4.34 -12.70 -8.26
C ARG A 163 4.44 -11.57 -7.25
N GLY A 164 4.94 -11.89 -6.06
CA GLY A 164 5.28 -10.94 -5.01
C GLY A 164 6.77 -10.65 -4.97
N LEU A 165 7.12 -9.42 -4.62
CA LEU A 165 8.48 -9.00 -4.26
C LEU A 165 8.44 -8.44 -2.85
N ASN A 166 9.32 -8.91 -1.97
CA ASN A 166 9.44 -8.42 -0.60
C ASN A 166 10.81 -7.78 -0.38
N THR A 167 10.80 -6.51 0.01
CA THR A 167 12.02 -5.76 0.34
C THR A 167 11.68 -4.52 1.15
N ASP A 168 12.48 -4.20 2.14
CA ASP A 168 12.31 -2.97 2.94
C ASP A 168 12.49 -1.68 2.13
N LEU A 169 13.16 -1.75 0.97
CA LEU A 169 13.35 -0.62 0.08
C LEU A 169 12.03 -0.03 -0.45
N GLN A 170 10.99 -0.86 -0.58
CA GLN A 170 9.69 -0.42 -1.13
C GLN A 170 8.67 0.00 -0.06
N ARG A 171 9.07 0.04 1.22
CA ARG A 171 8.19 0.58 2.26
C ARG A 171 7.98 2.08 2.00
N PRO A 172 6.73 2.54 1.93
CA PRO A 172 6.45 3.97 1.74
C PRO A 172 7.08 4.81 2.86
N CYS A 173 7.56 5.99 2.51
CA CYS A 173 8.11 6.93 3.49
C CYS A 173 7.01 7.64 4.30
N PHE A 174 5.82 7.81 3.72
CA PHE A 174 4.63 8.24 4.45
C PHE A 174 3.35 7.60 3.89
N ALA A 175 2.34 7.51 4.75
CA ALA A 175 0.97 7.12 4.39
C ALA A 175 -0.03 8.11 4.98
N ILE A 176 -0.84 8.73 4.13
CA ILE A 176 -1.97 9.56 4.51
C ILE A 176 -3.22 8.68 4.56
N MET A 177 -3.84 8.63 5.73
CA MET A 177 -4.91 7.72 6.06
C MET A 177 -6.09 8.51 6.62
N ASN A 178 -6.98 9.00 5.71
CA ASN A 178 -8.23 9.64 6.07
C ASN A 178 -9.38 8.65 5.84
N PRO A 179 -10.08 8.18 6.89
CA PRO A 179 -11.18 7.23 6.76
C PRO A 179 -12.30 7.70 5.82
N GLU A 180 -12.53 9.00 5.68
CA GLU A 180 -13.56 9.54 4.79
C GLU A 180 -13.27 9.26 3.30
N LEU A 181 -12.01 9.04 2.92
CA LEU A 181 -11.64 8.68 1.55
C LEU A 181 -12.12 7.27 1.13
N THR A 182 -12.57 6.47 2.10
CA THR A 182 -13.08 5.11 1.87
C THR A 182 -14.61 5.05 1.74
N TYR A 183 -15.33 6.16 1.97
CA TYR A 183 -16.79 6.19 2.02
C TYR A 183 -17.47 5.82 0.69
N THR A 184 -16.77 5.97 -0.42
CA THR A 184 -17.29 5.61 -1.74
C THR A 184 -17.15 4.13 -2.08
N LEU A 185 -16.56 3.32 -1.18
CA LEU A 185 -16.36 1.90 -1.43
C LEU A 185 -17.69 1.13 -1.38
N PRO A 186 -17.94 0.24 -2.36
CA PRO A 186 -19.04 -0.71 -2.27
C PRO A 186 -18.91 -1.61 -1.04
N LYS A 187 -20.02 -2.00 -0.43
CA LYS A 187 -20.06 -2.92 0.73
C LYS A 187 -19.21 -4.17 0.54
N TYR A 188 -19.24 -4.75 -0.65
CA TYR A 188 -18.45 -5.93 -0.98
C TYR A 188 -16.95 -5.67 -0.84
N GLN A 189 -16.46 -4.51 -1.28
CA GLN A 189 -15.06 -4.14 -1.17
C GLN A 189 -14.63 -3.95 0.30
N VAL A 190 -15.50 -3.32 1.11
CA VAL A 190 -15.25 -3.18 2.56
C VAL A 190 -15.20 -4.55 3.21
N ALA A 191 -16.15 -5.45 2.89
CA ALA A 191 -16.17 -6.81 3.43
C ALA A 191 -14.91 -7.61 3.02
N CYS A 192 -14.48 -7.52 1.76
CA CYS A 192 -13.24 -8.14 1.31
C CYS A 192 -12.04 -7.63 2.12
N GLY A 193 -11.94 -6.30 2.34
CA GLY A 193 -10.88 -5.72 3.15
C GLY A 193 -10.87 -6.23 4.59
N VAL A 194 -12.04 -6.29 5.23
CA VAL A 194 -12.19 -6.82 6.60
C VAL A 194 -11.71 -8.27 6.69
N VAL A 195 -12.07 -9.11 5.71
CA VAL A 195 -11.63 -10.52 5.68
C VAL A 195 -10.13 -10.62 5.41
N ASP A 196 -9.60 -9.83 4.49
CA ASP A 196 -8.18 -9.83 4.12
C ASP A 196 -7.27 -9.49 5.31
N MET A 197 -7.65 -8.49 6.13
CA MET A 197 -6.94 -8.14 7.37
C MET A 197 -6.90 -9.30 8.37
N LEU A 198 -8.02 -10.03 8.51
CA LEU A 198 -8.08 -11.22 9.36
C LEU A 198 -7.17 -12.31 8.82
N MET A 199 -7.21 -12.56 7.51
CA MET A 199 -6.38 -13.59 6.88
C MET A 199 -4.90 -13.29 7.01
N HIS A 200 -4.45 -12.05 6.76
CA HIS A 200 -3.07 -11.63 7.00
C HIS A 200 -2.61 -11.92 8.43
N THR A 201 -3.48 -11.63 9.40
CA THR A 201 -3.13 -11.82 10.81
C THR A 201 -3.16 -13.31 11.19
N LEU A 202 -4.16 -14.07 10.73
CA LEU A 202 -4.30 -15.50 11.01
C LEU A 202 -3.15 -16.33 10.42
N GLU A 203 -2.71 -16.03 9.20
CA GLU A 203 -1.58 -16.74 8.57
C GLU A 203 -0.25 -16.50 9.30
N ARG A 204 -0.13 -15.41 10.07
CA ARG A 204 1.01 -15.17 10.96
C ARG A 204 0.80 -15.76 12.35
N TYR A 205 -0.44 -15.82 12.82
CA TYR A 205 -0.80 -16.29 14.15
C TYR A 205 -0.74 -17.82 14.26
N PHE A 206 -1.28 -18.56 13.27
CA PHE A 206 -1.24 -20.00 13.24
C PHE A 206 0.10 -20.53 12.76
N ASN A 207 1.04 -20.66 13.68
CA ASN A 207 2.40 -21.14 13.41
C ASN A 207 2.85 -22.07 14.56
N PRO A 208 3.90 -22.90 14.35
CA PRO A 208 4.35 -23.87 15.35
C PRO A 208 5.19 -23.25 16.48
N VAL A 209 5.50 -21.97 16.44
CA VAL A 209 6.32 -21.30 17.47
C VAL A 209 5.50 -21.12 18.74
N THR A 210 6.00 -21.65 19.84
CA THR A 210 5.46 -21.43 21.17
C THR A 210 6.25 -20.33 21.89
N CYS A 211 5.67 -19.71 22.90
CA CYS A 211 6.34 -18.65 23.70
C CYS A 211 6.57 -17.35 22.95
N ASN A 212 5.56 -16.85 22.25
CA ASN A 212 5.59 -15.54 21.57
C ASN A 212 4.44 -14.62 22.06
N ALA A 213 4.18 -14.62 23.37
CA ALA A 213 3.00 -14.06 23.99
C ALA A 213 2.69 -12.61 23.57
N LEU A 214 3.69 -11.72 23.52
CA LEU A 214 3.43 -10.32 23.17
C LEU A 214 2.97 -10.16 21.71
N THR A 215 3.60 -10.87 20.77
CA THR A 215 3.19 -10.84 19.36
C THR A 215 1.82 -11.44 19.17
N ASP A 216 1.51 -12.53 19.90
CA ASP A 216 0.21 -13.19 19.86
C ASP A 216 -0.88 -12.27 20.40
N GLU A 217 -0.67 -11.59 21.53
CA GLU A 217 -1.61 -10.61 22.09
C GLU A 217 -1.86 -9.42 21.15
N ILE A 218 -0.83 -8.93 20.45
CA ILE A 218 -0.96 -7.87 19.45
C ILE A 218 -1.82 -8.37 18.27
N ALA A 219 -1.53 -9.57 17.76
CA ALA A 219 -2.29 -10.18 16.68
C ALA A 219 -3.76 -10.38 17.05
N GLU A 220 -4.03 -10.92 18.25
CA GLU A 220 -5.39 -11.10 18.77
C GLU A 220 -6.11 -9.76 18.96
N SER A 221 -5.40 -8.72 19.43
CA SER A 221 -6.00 -7.40 19.58
C SER A 221 -6.44 -6.82 18.23
N VAL A 222 -5.61 -6.97 17.17
CA VAL A 222 -5.97 -6.59 15.79
C VAL A 222 -7.21 -7.37 15.34
N MET A 223 -7.21 -8.69 15.50
CA MET A 223 -8.35 -9.55 15.10
C MET A 223 -9.63 -9.19 15.87
N ARG A 224 -9.56 -9.01 17.20
CA ARG A 224 -10.70 -8.58 18.02
C ARG A 224 -11.28 -7.26 17.55
N THR A 225 -10.44 -6.30 17.19
CA THR A 225 -10.85 -5.01 16.65
C THR A 225 -11.57 -5.18 15.31
N VAL A 226 -11.01 -5.95 14.40
CA VAL A 226 -11.61 -6.23 13.08
C VAL A 226 -12.97 -6.95 13.23
N VAL A 227 -13.07 -7.94 14.11
CA VAL A 227 -14.34 -8.66 14.38
C VAL A 227 -15.38 -7.72 15.00
N LYS A 228 -14.97 -6.81 15.88
CA LYS A 228 -15.88 -5.87 16.54
C LYS A 228 -16.42 -4.79 15.59
N PHE A 229 -15.56 -4.17 14.79
CA PHE A 229 -15.93 -3.00 13.98
C PHE A 229 -16.22 -3.36 12.52
N GLY A 230 -15.75 -4.50 12.02
CA GLY A 230 -15.97 -4.94 10.64
C GLY A 230 -17.45 -5.00 10.23
N PRO A 231 -18.34 -5.61 11.02
CA PRO A 231 -19.77 -5.65 10.70
C PRO A 231 -20.38 -4.24 10.55
N THR A 232 -20.03 -3.29 11.43
CA THR A 232 -20.49 -1.90 11.35
C THR A 232 -19.94 -1.21 10.11
N ALA A 233 -18.65 -1.33 9.84
CA ALA A 233 -18.01 -0.76 8.65
C ALA A 233 -18.62 -1.29 7.34
N VAL A 234 -18.98 -2.58 7.29
CA VAL A 234 -19.65 -3.19 6.14
C VAL A 234 -21.11 -2.72 6.00
N ALA A 235 -21.82 -2.54 7.14
CA ALA A 235 -23.20 -2.09 7.14
C ALA A 235 -23.31 -0.62 6.72
N ASP A 236 -22.43 0.22 7.25
CA ASP A 236 -22.36 1.68 7.00
C ASP A 236 -20.90 2.13 6.86
N SER A 237 -20.45 2.30 5.60
CA SER A 237 -19.11 2.81 5.31
C SER A 237 -18.90 4.28 5.70
N HIS A 238 -19.96 5.01 6.14
CA HIS A 238 -19.88 6.38 6.62
C HIS A 238 -19.72 6.47 8.14
N ASP A 239 -19.78 5.35 8.86
CA ASP A 239 -19.42 5.32 10.28
C ASP A 239 -17.92 5.58 10.43
N TYR A 240 -17.58 6.83 10.76
CA TYR A 240 -16.19 7.28 10.87
C TYR A 240 -15.39 6.47 11.89
N GLN A 241 -16.01 6.10 13.03
CA GLN A 241 -15.31 5.34 14.06
C GLN A 241 -14.98 3.93 13.56
N ALA A 242 -15.97 3.22 13.00
CA ALA A 242 -15.74 1.88 12.47
C ALA A 242 -14.70 1.89 11.34
N MET A 243 -14.80 2.83 10.39
CA MET A 243 -13.84 2.93 9.30
C MET A 243 -12.44 3.34 9.78
N SER A 244 -12.33 4.14 10.85
CA SER A 244 -11.03 4.49 11.46
C SER A 244 -10.37 3.27 12.08
N GLU A 245 -11.10 2.48 12.85
CA GLU A 245 -10.59 1.27 13.50
C GLU A 245 -10.16 0.22 12.46
N ILE A 246 -10.97 0.03 11.42
CA ILE A 246 -10.65 -0.89 10.31
C ILE A 246 -9.43 -0.40 9.52
N MET A 247 -9.33 0.90 9.25
CA MET A 247 -8.17 1.47 8.53
C MET A 247 -6.88 1.28 9.32
N TRP A 248 -6.91 1.52 10.63
CA TRP A 248 -5.74 1.34 11.47
C TRP A 248 -5.38 -0.13 11.65
N ALA A 249 -6.36 -1.00 11.90
CA ALA A 249 -6.15 -2.44 12.00
C ALA A 249 -5.57 -3.03 10.70
N GLY A 250 -6.06 -2.60 9.53
CA GLY A 250 -5.56 -3.01 8.23
C GLY A 250 -4.09 -2.70 8.02
N ALA A 251 -3.68 -1.48 8.37
CA ALA A 251 -2.29 -1.07 8.29
C ALA A 251 -1.37 -1.93 9.18
N LEU A 252 -1.80 -2.27 10.40
CA LEU A 252 -1.04 -3.12 11.33
C LEU A 252 -1.06 -4.59 10.94
N SER A 253 -2.11 -5.07 10.27
CA SER A 253 -2.24 -6.48 9.89
C SER A 253 -1.15 -6.94 8.93
N HIS A 254 -0.51 -6.03 8.16
CA HIS A 254 0.47 -6.39 7.14
C HIS A 254 1.82 -5.64 7.22
N ASN A 255 2.12 -4.94 8.30
CA ASN A 255 3.41 -4.28 8.51
C ASN A 255 4.48 -5.16 9.18
N ASN A 256 4.24 -6.46 9.29
CA ASN A 256 5.02 -7.49 9.98
C ASN A 256 4.87 -7.53 11.52
N LEU A 257 4.24 -6.55 12.17
CA LEU A 257 4.13 -6.49 13.63
C LEU A 257 3.43 -7.73 14.22
N THR A 258 2.37 -8.19 13.58
CA THR A 258 1.54 -9.32 14.03
C THR A 258 2.17 -10.70 13.82
N GLY A 259 3.42 -10.76 13.35
CA GLY A 259 4.12 -12.02 13.08
C GLY A 259 5.59 -12.02 13.50
N LEU A 260 6.00 -11.05 14.31
CA LEU A 260 7.39 -10.97 14.79
C LEU A 260 7.75 -12.18 15.66
N GLY A 261 8.89 -12.80 15.34
CA GLY A 261 9.35 -14.00 16.06
C GLY A 261 8.58 -15.28 15.74
N ASN A 262 7.68 -15.25 14.73
CA ASN A 262 6.95 -16.40 14.22
C ASN A 262 7.54 -16.88 12.88
N VAL A 263 7.31 -18.13 12.53
CA VAL A 263 7.60 -18.66 11.19
C VAL A 263 6.52 -18.15 10.25
N LYS A 264 6.93 -17.46 9.19
CA LYS A 264 5.97 -16.91 8.21
C LYS A 264 5.47 -18.03 7.29
N ASP A 265 4.16 -18.17 7.21
CA ASP A 265 3.48 -19.01 6.23
C ASP A 265 2.34 -18.19 5.60
N PHE A 266 2.40 -18.00 4.29
CA PHE A 266 1.40 -17.30 3.49
C PHE A 266 0.80 -18.21 2.43
N THR A 267 0.63 -19.49 2.75
CA THR A 267 0.14 -20.51 1.81
C THR A 267 -1.23 -20.13 1.23
N CYS A 268 -2.17 -19.63 2.04
CA CYS A 268 -3.49 -19.25 1.53
C CYS A 268 -3.40 -18.12 0.50
N HIS A 269 -2.60 -17.09 0.75
CA HIS A 269 -2.38 -15.99 -0.20
C HIS A 269 -1.61 -16.42 -1.45
N GLN A 270 -0.80 -17.48 -1.39
CA GLN A 270 -0.07 -18.01 -2.54
C GLN A 270 -0.93 -18.89 -3.44
N LEU A 271 -1.98 -19.49 -2.89
CA LEU A 271 -2.92 -20.36 -3.61
C LEU A 271 -4.11 -19.60 -4.20
N GLY A 272 -4.41 -18.39 -3.71
CA GLY A 272 -5.56 -17.58 -4.06
C GLY A 272 -5.47 -16.77 -5.36
#